data_883301cc63e3b778b0e9b27d2b81b591
#
_entry.id   883301cc63e3b778b0e9b27d2b81b591
#
_cell.length_a   1.000
_cell.length_b   1.000
_cell.length_c   1.000
_cell.angle_alpha   90.00
_cell.angle_beta   90.00
_cell.angle_gamma   90.00
#
_symmetry.space_group_name_H-M   'P 1'
#
loop_
_entity.id
_entity.type
_entity.pdbx_description
1 polymer ?
#
loop_
_entity_poly.entity_id
_entity_poly.type
_entity_poly.pdbx_seq_one_letter_code
_entity_poly.pdbx_strand_id
1 'polypeptide(L)'
;SGIAREEIFIETKLWPAFYEEDDQIDKTLERLGTGYIDLLLLHQPSGNYMYAYKLMEKAVKDGKVKAIGLSNFNETQIQEILDNCEIKPTVLQTEAHPYYPQTEMKKFLAKNDIKIQAWYPLGHGDSNLINEPIFTKLAEKYGKSNVQIILRWHIQENNIVIPGARLEEHIKANIDIFNFELTEDEMKQIAAINKNKRYYEGTPEKVASYAQMKPDLDGQK
;
A
#
# COMPACT_ATOMS: atom_id res chain seq x y z
N SER A 1 5.15 -23.11 -8.64
CA SER A 1 5.27 -22.25 -9.82
C SER A 1 6.58 -22.47 -10.60
N GLY A 2 7.60 -23.02 -9.98
CA GLY A 2 8.94 -23.18 -10.59
C GLY A 2 9.78 -21.89 -10.62
N ILE A 3 9.27 -20.78 -10.07
CA ILE A 3 10.02 -19.53 -9.92
C ILE A 3 10.80 -19.61 -8.60
N ALA A 4 12.07 -19.22 -8.61
CA ALA A 4 12.89 -19.20 -7.41
C ALA A 4 12.35 -18.19 -6.37
N ARG A 5 12.47 -18.51 -5.07
CA ARG A 5 11.89 -17.68 -3.99
C ARG A 5 12.43 -16.24 -4.01
N GLU A 6 13.68 -16.07 -4.33
CA GLU A 6 14.37 -14.76 -4.42
C GLU A 6 13.91 -13.90 -5.60
N GLU A 7 13.23 -14.47 -6.58
CA GLU A 7 12.64 -13.75 -7.72
C GLU A 7 11.21 -13.29 -7.44
N ILE A 8 10.64 -13.66 -6.28
CA ILE A 8 9.28 -13.31 -5.88
C ILE A 8 9.34 -12.34 -4.69
N PHE A 9 8.67 -11.19 -4.81
CA PHE A 9 8.46 -10.27 -3.70
C PHE A 9 7.14 -10.62 -3.00
N ILE A 10 7.21 -11.04 -1.73
CA ILE A 10 6.05 -11.39 -0.92
C ILE A 10 5.78 -10.31 0.11
N GLU A 11 4.61 -9.70 0.00
CA GLU A 11 4.08 -8.76 0.97
C GLU A 11 2.85 -9.34 1.66
N THR A 12 2.78 -9.18 2.98
CA THR A 12 1.59 -9.52 3.77
C THR A 12 1.42 -8.57 4.94
N LYS A 13 0.35 -8.75 5.71
CA LYS A 13 -0.01 -7.85 6.82
C LYS A 13 -0.36 -8.64 8.07
N LEU A 14 0.02 -8.10 9.23
CA LEU A 14 -0.51 -8.53 10.52
C LEU A 14 -1.87 -7.87 10.77
N TRP A 15 -2.85 -8.66 11.15
CA TRP A 15 -4.18 -8.16 11.50
C TRP A 15 -4.27 -7.78 12.98
N PRO A 16 -4.96 -6.69 13.35
CA PRO A 16 -4.96 -6.16 14.73
C PRO A 16 -5.34 -7.13 15.83
N ALA A 17 -6.28 -8.06 15.60
CA ALA A 17 -6.68 -9.03 16.60
C ALA A 17 -5.57 -10.04 16.99
N PHE A 18 -4.47 -10.06 16.24
CA PHE A 18 -3.32 -10.95 16.46
C PHE A 18 -2.05 -10.19 16.85
N TYR A 19 -2.12 -8.88 17.13
CA TYR A 19 -0.95 -8.07 17.42
C TYR A 19 -0.21 -8.45 18.71
N GLU A 20 -0.87 -9.11 19.64
CA GLU A 20 -0.30 -9.57 20.90
C GLU A 20 0.02 -11.07 20.90
N GLU A 21 -0.02 -11.74 19.74
CA GLU A 21 0.37 -13.14 19.59
C GLU A 21 1.84 -13.22 19.12
N ASP A 22 2.74 -13.65 20.04
CA ASP A 22 4.19 -13.68 19.80
C ASP A 22 4.62 -14.57 18.64
N ASP A 23 3.85 -15.60 18.34
CA ASP A 23 4.12 -16.58 17.29
C ASP A 23 3.40 -16.29 15.96
N GLN A 24 2.67 -15.15 15.86
CA GLN A 24 1.84 -14.87 14.69
C GLN A 24 2.65 -14.71 13.40
N ILE A 25 3.87 -14.16 13.47
CA ILE A 25 4.76 -14.06 12.32
C ILE A 25 5.22 -15.44 11.86
N ASP A 26 5.54 -16.33 12.79
CA ASP A 26 5.94 -17.71 12.48
C ASP A 26 4.78 -18.48 11.84
N LYS A 27 3.58 -18.39 12.39
CA LYS A 27 2.35 -18.95 11.80
C LYS A 27 2.08 -18.39 10.39
N THR A 28 2.37 -17.12 10.15
CA THR A 28 2.21 -16.50 8.83
C THR A 28 3.22 -17.07 7.84
N LEU A 29 4.48 -17.24 8.23
CA LEU A 29 5.51 -17.87 7.40
C LEU A 29 5.16 -19.32 7.06
N GLU A 30 4.66 -20.08 8.04
CA GLU A 30 4.21 -21.47 7.84
C GLU A 30 3.06 -21.54 6.82
N ARG A 31 2.03 -20.68 6.96
CA ARG A 31 0.91 -20.60 5.99
C ARG A 31 1.36 -20.22 4.58
N LEU A 32 2.31 -19.30 4.47
CA LEU A 32 2.87 -18.90 3.19
C LEU A 32 3.77 -19.98 2.57
N GLY A 33 4.30 -20.90 3.36
CA GLY A 33 5.24 -21.91 2.92
C GLY A 33 6.56 -21.32 2.42
N THR A 34 6.99 -20.17 2.98
CA THR A 34 8.18 -19.43 2.55
C THR A 34 9.14 -19.26 3.72
N GLY A 35 10.45 -19.20 3.43
CA GLY A 35 11.48 -19.04 4.45
C GLY A 35 11.55 -17.62 5.04
N TYR A 36 11.03 -16.63 4.32
CA TYR A 36 11.02 -15.23 4.74
C TYR A 36 9.89 -14.45 4.04
N ILE A 37 9.57 -13.26 4.59
CA ILE A 37 8.66 -12.28 4.00
C ILE A 37 9.50 -11.07 3.55
N ASP A 38 9.27 -10.55 2.35
CA ASP A 38 9.99 -9.37 1.86
C ASP A 38 9.50 -8.08 2.51
N LEU A 39 8.18 -7.96 2.71
CA LEU A 39 7.59 -6.80 3.37
C LEU A 39 6.41 -7.22 4.26
N LEU A 40 6.49 -6.87 5.54
CA LEU A 40 5.42 -7.11 6.50
C LEU A 40 4.85 -5.78 6.99
N LEU A 41 3.53 -5.61 6.92
CA LEU A 41 2.85 -4.40 7.36
C LEU A 41 1.99 -4.63 8.61
N LEU A 42 1.92 -3.63 9.49
CA LEU A 42 0.76 -3.51 10.39
C LEU A 42 -0.46 -3.09 9.58
N HIS A 43 -1.53 -3.90 9.62
CA HIS A 43 -2.67 -3.72 8.72
C HIS A 43 -3.54 -2.50 9.06
N GLN A 44 -3.70 -2.19 10.35
CA GLN A 44 -4.51 -1.09 10.83
C GLN A 44 -3.93 -0.51 12.14
N PRO A 45 -4.12 0.79 12.40
CA PRO A 45 -3.71 1.44 13.64
C PRO A 45 -4.70 1.15 14.78
N SER A 46 -4.84 -0.11 15.16
CA SER A 46 -5.80 -0.58 16.17
C SER A 46 -5.14 -1.59 17.10
N GLY A 47 -5.69 -1.79 18.28
CA GLY A 47 -5.11 -2.70 19.27
C GLY A 47 -3.71 -2.26 19.73
N ASN A 48 -2.90 -3.19 20.18
CA ASN A 48 -1.54 -2.91 20.66
C ASN A 48 -0.52 -2.93 19.49
N TYR A 49 -0.66 -1.98 18.56
CA TYR A 49 0.23 -1.92 17.38
C TYR A 49 1.69 -1.63 17.74
N MET A 50 1.96 -0.96 18.88
CA MET A 50 3.35 -0.75 19.32
C MET A 50 4.03 -2.05 19.71
N TYR A 51 3.33 -2.93 20.41
CA TYR A 51 3.82 -4.27 20.72
C TYR A 51 4.09 -5.08 19.44
N ALA A 52 3.12 -5.12 18.52
CA ALA A 52 3.28 -5.81 17.25
C ALA A 52 4.45 -5.25 16.43
N TYR A 53 4.66 -3.93 16.46
CA TYR A 53 5.80 -3.31 15.77
C TYR A 53 7.14 -3.82 16.33
N LYS A 54 7.26 -3.97 17.67
CA LYS A 54 8.45 -4.56 18.30
C LYS A 54 8.66 -6.03 17.91
N LEU A 55 7.60 -6.81 17.77
CA LEU A 55 7.69 -8.17 17.23
C LEU A 55 8.17 -8.17 15.76
N MET A 56 7.72 -7.22 14.95
CA MET A 56 8.18 -7.07 13.57
C MET A 56 9.67 -6.67 13.51
N GLU A 57 10.12 -5.75 14.35
CA GLU A 57 11.55 -5.40 14.46
C GLU A 57 12.40 -6.61 14.83
N LYS A 58 11.93 -7.42 15.78
CA LYS A 58 12.58 -8.68 16.13
C LYS A 58 12.64 -9.65 14.95
N ALA A 59 11.54 -9.79 14.20
CA ALA A 59 11.50 -10.66 13.03
C ALA A 59 12.46 -10.22 11.91
N VAL A 60 12.71 -8.90 11.78
CA VAL A 60 13.75 -8.39 10.87
C VAL A 60 15.14 -8.81 11.37
N LYS A 61 15.44 -8.64 12.65
CA LYS A 61 16.73 -9.04 13.25
C LYS A 61 16.97 -10.55 13.14
N ASP A 62 15.90 -11.35 13.24
CA ASP A 62 15.94 -12.80 13.11
C ASP A 62 16.02 -13.28 11.64
N GLY A 63 15.97 -12.35 10.66
CA GLY A 63 16.02 -12.67 9.22
C GLY A 63 14.71 -13.25 8.64
N LYS A 64 13.63 -13.25 9.40
CA LYS A 64 12.29 -13.74 8.98
C LYS A 64 11.56 -12.75 8.08
N VAL A 65 11.86 -11.47 8.23
CA VAL A 65 11.26 -10.36 7.48
C VAL A 65 12.39 -9.45 6.98
N LYS A 66 12.33 -8.99 5.71
CA LYS A 66 13.36 -8.10 5.17
C LYS A 66 13.07 -6.63 5.40
N ALA A 67 11.79 -6.23 5.30
CA ALA A 67 11.37 -4.86 5.50
C ALA A 67 10.00 -4.82 6.22
N ILE A 68 9.76 -3.73 6.95
CA ILE A 68 8.53 -3.51 7.70
C ILE A 68 7.88 -2.19 7.30
N GLY A 69 6.58 -2.10 7.45
CA GLY A 69 5.80 -0.91 7.10
C GLY A 69 4.46 -0.86 7.81
N LEU A 70 3.68 0.14 7.44
CA LEU A 70 2.41 0.50 8.08
C LEU A 70 1.29 0.55 7.05
N SER A 71 0.05 0.36 7.50
CA SER A 71 -1.13 0.53 6.64
C SER A 71 -2.22 1.31 7.36
N ASN A 72 -2.71 2.38 6.74
CA ASN A 72 -3.78 3.28 7.23
C ASN A 72 -3.45 4.09 8.50
N PHE A 73 -2.20 4.21 8.87
CA PHE A 73 -1.75 5.03 10.00
C PHE A 73 -1.81 6.52 9.63
N ASN A 74 -2.18 7.37 10.59
CA ASN A 74 -2.10 8.82 10.46
C ASN A 74 -0.72 9.35 10.92
N GLU A 75 -0.46 10.64 10.69
CA GLU A 75 0.83 11.27 11.02
C GLU A 75 1.20 11.14 12.51
N THR A 76 0.25 11.30 13.42
CA THR A 76 0.50 11.18 14.87
C THR A 76 0.94 9.77 15.26
N GLN A 77 0.27 8.75 14.72
CA GLN A 77 0.58 7.35 14.99
C GLN A 77 1.91 6.92 14.34
N ILE A 78 2.20 7.45 13.15
CA ILE A 78 3.50 7.22 12.51
C ILE A 78 4.61 7.86 13.33
N GLN A 79 4.41 9.09 13.82
CA GLN A 79 5.39 9.77 14.66
C GLN A 79 5.64 9.00 15.97
N GLU A 80 4.59 8.48 16.61
CA GLU A 80 4.71 7.64 17.81
C GLU A 80 5.60 6.41 17.54
N ILE A 81 5.43 5.75 16.38
CA ILE A 81 6.30 4.64 15.99
C ILE A 81 7.73 5.13 15.77
N LEU A 82 7.93 6.23 15.04
CA LEU A 82 9.26 6.77 14.73
C LEU A 82 10.03 7.17 15.98
N ASP A 83 9.35 7.69 17.00
CA ASP A 83 9.96 8.09 18.27
C ASP A 83 10.40 6.88 19.12
N ASN A 84 9.84 5.70 18.89
CA ASN A 84 10.04 4.49 19.69
C ASN A 84 10.65 3.31 18.94
N CYS A 85 10.86 3.41 17.61
CA CYS A 85 11.39 2.31 16.82
C CYS A 85 12.93 2.29 16.78
N GLU A 86 13.48 1.09 16.59
CA GLU A 86 14.90 0.89 16.23
C GLU A 86 15.05 0.73 14.69
N ILE A 87 14.03 0.16 14.03
CA ILE A 87 13.97 -0.03 12.58
C ILE A 87 12.78 0.75 12.06
N LYS A 88 13.05 1.75 11.20
CA LYS A 88 11.98 2.58 10.62
C LYS A 88 11.10 1.82 9.64
N PRO A 89 9.80 2.16 9.54
CA PRO A 89 8.95 1.63 8.48
C PRO A 89 9.44 2.16 7.12
N THR A 90 9.39 1.32 6.09
CA THR A 90 9.83 1.68 4.72
C THR A 90 8.69 2.21 3.87
N VAL A 91 7.47 1.81 4.16
CA VAL A 91 6.27 2.22 3.43
C VAL A 91 5.09 2.51 4.35
N LEU A 92 4.24 3.42 3.90
CA LEU A 92 2.86 3.56 4.36
C LEU A 92 1.92 3.12 3.25
N GLN A 93 1.24 2.00 3.43
CA GLN A 93 0.16 1.61 2.53
C GLN A 93 -1.11 2.36 2.92
N THR A 94 -1.60 3.23 2.06
CA THR A 94 -2.77 4.07 2.31
C THR A 94 -3.55 4.32 1.03
N GLU A 95 -4.83 4.71 1.16
CA GLU A 95 -5.63 5.15 0.02
C GLU A 95 -4.96 6.33 -0.66
N ALA A 96 -4.63 6.18 -1.95
CA ALA A 96 -4.10 7.27 -2.75
C ALA A 96 -4.51 7.09 -4.23
N HIS A 97 -4.99 8.17 -4.84
CA HIS A 97 -5.41 8.24 -6.24
C HIS A 97 -5.53 9.72 -6.66
N PRO A 98 -5.74 10.06 -7.95
CA PRO A 98 -5.74 11.46 -8.39
C PRO A 98 -6.75 12.37 -7.70
N TYR A 99 -7.90 11.86 -7.21
CA TYR A 99 -8.84 12.63 -6.39
C TYR A 99 -8.41 12.79 -4.92
N TYR A 100 -7.43 11.99 -4.47
CA TYR A 100 -6.89 12.04 -3.11
C TYR A 100 -5.39 11.67 -3.11
N PRO A 101 -4.50 12.57 -3.59
CA PRO A 101 -3.09 12.27 -3.83
C PRO A 101 -2.20 12.20 -2.59
N GLN A 102 -2.75 12.39 -1.39
CA GLN A 102 -2.02 12.35 -0.11
C GLN A 102 -0.89 13.41 0.00
N THR A 103 -1.11 14.61 -0.52
CA THR A 103 -0.08 15.64 -0.67
C THR A 103 0.64 15.97 0.64
N GLU A 104 -0.11 16.18 1.74
CA GLU A 104 0.51 16.54 3.03
C GLU A 104 1.18 15.31 3.67
N MET A 105 0.55 14.15 3.63
CA MET A 105 1.14 12.91 4.11
C MET A 105 2.46 12.61 3.37
N LYS A 106 2.53 12.80 2.05
CA LYS A 106 3.77 12.64 1.29
C LYS A 106 4.90 13.53 1.81
N LYS A 107 4.61 14.80 2.11
CA LYS A 107 5.60 15.72 2.67
C LYS A 107 6.12 15.26 4.03
N PHE A 108 5.22 14.74 4.87
CA PHE A 108 5.57 14.19 6.17
C PHE A 108 6.46 12.94 6.02
N LEU A 109 6.04 11.99 5.18
CA LEU A 109 6.75 10.72 4.97
C LEU A 109 8.14 10.92 4.33
N ALA A 110 8.26 11.88 3.40
CA ALA A 110 9.53 12.17 2.72
C ALA A 110 10.66 12.59 3.69
N LYS A 111 10.31 13.24 4.82
CA LYS A 111 11.30 13.61 5.86
C LYS A 111 11.90 12.37 6.56
N ASN A 112 11.25 11.23 6.47
CA ASN A 112 11.62 9.99 7.14
C ASN A 112 12.01 8.88 6.16
N ASP A 113 12.10 9.18 4.86
CA ASP A 113 12.38 8.21 3.78
C ASP A 113 11.34 7.08 3.70
N ILE A 114 10.08 7.38 4.01
CA ILE A 114 8.96 6.45 3.91
C ILE A 114 8.20 6.73 2.62
N LYS A 115 7.92 5.69 1.83
CA LYS A 115 7.16 5.81 0.58
C LYS A 115 5.67 5.50 0.78
N ILE A 116 4.81 6.12 -0.05
CA ILE A 116 3.42 5.70 -0.16
C ILE A 116 3.33 4.46 -1.04
N GLN A 117 2.62 3.46 -0.54
CA GLN A 117 2.09 2.36 -1.34
C GLN A 117 0.59 2.57 -1.47
N ALA A 118 0.13 2.86 -2.69
CA ALA A 118 -1.26 3.21 -2.94
C ALA A 118 -2.15 1.98 -3.03
N TRP A 119 -3.08 1.81 -2.09
CA TRP A 119 -4.24 0.96 -2.30
C TRP A 119 -5.41 1.82 -2.83
N TYR A 120 -6.36 1.22 -3.53
CA TYR A 120 -7.35 1.92 -4.36
C TYR A 120 -6.70 2.92 -5.36
N PRO A 121 -5.62 2.56 -6.07
CA PRO A 121 -4.94 3.49 -6.96
C PRO A 121 -5.84 4.04 -8.06
N LEU A 122 -6.94 3.36 -8.36
CA LEU A 122 -7.97 3.74 -9.34
C LEU A 122 -9.27 4.22 -8.66
N GLY A 123 -9.21 4.70 -7.41
CA GLY A 123 -10.37 5.21 -6.68
C GLY A 123 -11.49 4.19 -6.50
N HIS A 124 -11.15 2.96 -6.09
CA HIS A 124 -12.12 1.86 -5.91
C HIS A 124 -12.92 1.53 -7.19
N GLY A 125 -12.38 1.85 -8.36
CA GLY A 125 -13.05 1.62 -9.64
C GLY A 125 -14.11 2.71 -9.99
N ASP A 126 -14.05 3.89 -9.36
CA ASP A 126 -14.95 5.00 -9.69
C ASP A 126 -14.79 5.39 -11.16
N SER A 127 -15.85 5.14 -11.94
CA SER A 127 -15.88 5.46 -13.36
C SER A 127 -15.72 6.96 -13.63
N ASN A 128 -16.12 7.83 -12.71
CA ASN A 128 -15.95 9.28 -12.87
C ASN A 128 -14.47 9.66 -12.76
N LEU A 129 -13.72 9.02 -11.84
CA LEU A 129 -12.28 9.23 -11.78
C LEU A 129 -11.58 8.67 -13.01
N ILE A 130 -11.88 7.42 -13.37
CA ILE A 130 -11.19 6.74 -14.47
C ILE A 130 -11.45 7.45 -15.80
N ASN A 131 -12.65 7.99 -16.01
CA ASN A 131 -13.05 8.66 -17.26
C ASN A 131 -12.95 10.19 -17.17
N GLU A 132 -12.18 10.76 -16.25
CA GLU A 132 -11.90 12.19 -16.29
C GLU A 132 -11.32 12.59 -17.65
N PRO A 133 -11.77 13.71 -18.25
CA PRO A 133 -11.36 14.11 -19.60
C PRO A 133 -9.85 14.18 -19.81
N ILE A 134 -9.12 14.53 -18.77
CA ILE A 134 -7.65 14.57 -18.83
C ILE A 134 -7.05 13.19 -19.12
N PHE A 135 -7.56 12.13 -18.49
CA PHE A 135 -7.04 10.77 -18.70
C PHE A 135 -7.38 10.26 -20.10
N THR A 136 -8.59 10.54 -20.62
CA THR A 136 -8.97 10.18 -21.99
C THR A 136 -8.08 10.86 -23.03
N LYS A 137 -7.83 12.16 -22.87
CA LYS A 137 -6.93 12.92 -23.73
C LYS A 137 -5.50 12.36 -23.71
N LEU A 138 -4.97 12.01 -22.53
CA LEU A 138 -3.63 11.47 -22.40
C LEU A 138 -3.55 10.02 -22.90
N ALA A 139 -4.58 9.23 -22.70
CA ALA A 139 -4.70 7.87 -23.24
C ALA A 139 -4.59 7.87 -24.77
N GLU A 140 -5.33 8.74 -25.45
CA GLU A 140 -5.24 8.93 -26.89
C GLU A 140 -3.82 9.35 -27.33
N LYS A 141 -3.22 10.32 -26.63
CA LYS A 141 -1.87 10.82 -26.95
C LYS A 141 -0.80 9.74 -26.87
N TYR A 142 -0.87 8.88 -25.85
CA TYR A 142 0.17 7.87 -25.57
C TYR A 142 -0.17 6.48 -26.14
N GLY A 143 -1.36 6.29 -26.73
CA GLY A 143 -1.83 4.97 -27.18
C GLY A 143 -2.01 3.99 -26.02
N LYS A 144 -2.49 4.47 -24.87
CA LYS A 144 -2.68 3.73 -23.63
C LYS A 144 -4.12 3.80 -23.15
N SER A 145 -4.49 3.01 -22.16
CA SER A 145 -5.78 3.15 -21.48
C SER A 145 -5.72 4.21 -20.37
N ASN A 146 -6.87 4.76 -19.98
CA ASN A 146 -6.99 5.70 -18.85
C ASN A 146 -6.37 5.10 -17.56
N VAL A 147 -6.56 3.81 -17.34
CA VAL A 147 -5.98 3.08 -16.20
C VAL A 147 -4.45 3.13 -16.25
N GLN A 148 -3.84 2.87 -17.40
CA GLN A 148 -2.38 2.94 -17.55
C GLN A 148 -1.85 4.36 -17.34
N ILE A 149 -2.56 5.39 -17.75
CA ILE A 149 -2.20 6.80 -17.46
C ILE A 149 -2.22 7.05 -15.95
N ILE A 150 -3.26 6.62 -15.24
CA ILE A 150 -3.35 6.79 -13.78
C ILE A 150 -2.22 6.03 -13.07
N LEU A 151 -1.95 4.79 -13.47
CA LEU A 151 -0.86 4.00 -12.88
C LEU A 151 0.51 4.64 -13.17
N ARG A 152 0.74 5.17 -14.38
CA ARG A 152 1.96 5.91 -14.71
C ARG A 152 2.12 7.18 -13.88
N TRP A 153 1.03 7.93 -13.67
CA TRP A 153 1.00 9.08 -12.78
C TRP A 153 1.47 8.70 -11.37
N HIS A 154 0.99 7.60 -10.81
CA HIS A 154 1.44 7.13 -9.50
C HIS A 154 2.96 6.87 -9.45
N ILE A 155 3.50 6.21 -10.48
CA ILE A 155 4.94 5.95 -10.57
C ILE A 155 5.73 7.26 -10.59
N GLN A 156 5.28 8.25 -11.37
CA GLN A 156 5.94 9.56 -11.44
C GLN A 156 5.75 10.41 -10.18
N GLU A 157 4.69 10.16 -9.40
CA GLU A 157 4.48 10.67 -8.05
C GLU A 157 5.35 9.95 -6.99
N ASN A 158 6.24 9.04 -7.40
CA ASN A 158 7.08 8.21 -6.53
C ASN A 158 6.28 7.31 -5.56
N ASN A 159 5.07 6.91 -5.94
CA ASN A 159 4.26 5.93 -5.22
C ASN A 159 4.55 4.52 -5.71
N ILE A 160 4.47 3.55 -4.82
CA ILE A 160 4.31 2.14 -5.15
C ILE A 160 2.81 1.91 -5.41
N VAL A 161 2.45 1.13 -6.44
CA VAL A 161 1.05 0.84 -6.75
C VAL A 161 0.78 -0.66 -6.70
N ILE A 162 -0.37 -1.03 -6.15
CA ILE A 162 -0.85 -2.40 -6.06
C ILE A 162 -2.23 -2.55 -6.72
N PRO A 163 -2.32 -2.39 -8.06
CA PRO A 163 -3.60 -2.51 -8.77
C PRO A 163 -4.07 -3.96 -8.76
N GLY A 164 -5.29 -4.18 -8.29
CA GLY A 164 -5.93 -5.50 -8.37
C GLY A 164 -6.29 -5.84 -9.82
N ALA A 165 -6.00 -7.07 -10.25
CA ALA A 165 -6.42 -7.60 -11.54
C ALA A 165 -6.74 -9.09 -11.44
N ARG A 166 -7.75 -9.55 -12.19
CA ARG A 166 -8.13 -10.97 -12.28
C ARG A 166 -7.96 -11.52 -13.69
N LEU A 167 -8.05 -10.68 -14.70
CA LEU A 167 -7.92 -11.05 -16.10
C LEU A 167 -6.45 -10.87 -16.54
N GLU A 168 -5.94 -11.82 -17.31
CA GLU A 168 -4.57 -11.79 -17.83
C GLU A 168 -4.27 -10.50 -18.60
N GLU A 169 -5.22 -10.03 -19.40
CA GLU A 169 -5.11 -8.78 -20.15
C GLU A 169 -4.92 -7.55 -19.24
N HIS A 170 -5.62 -7.51 -18.10
CA HIS A 170 -5.46 -6.43 -17.12
C HIS A 170 -4.11 -6.52 -16.40
N ILE A 171 -3.62 -7.74 -16.09
CA ILE A 171 -2.31 -7.93 -15.48
C ILE A 171 -1.21 -7.42 -16.43
N LYS A 172 -1.29 -7.78 -17.71
CA LYS A 172 -0.36 -7.30 -18.75
C LYS A 172 -0.42 -5.79 -18.94
N ALA A 173 -1.64 -5.22 -18.99
CA ALA A 173 -1.81 -3.78 -19.14
C ALA A 173 -1.28 -3.00 -17.93
N ASN A 174 -1.48 -3.49 -16.70
CA ASN A 174 -1.02 -2.82 -15.48
C ASN A 174 0.50 -2.69 -15.39
N ILE A 175 1.27 -3.61 -15.98
CA ILE A 175 2.74 -3.52 -16.03
C ILE A 175 3.27 -2.76 -17.26
N ASP A 176 2.46 -2.60 -18.32
CA ASP A 176 2.84 -1.89 -19.54
C ASP A 176 2.70 -0.37 -19.40
N ILE A 177 3.39 0.19 -18.41
CA ILE A 177 3.35 1.61 -18.02
C ILE A 177 4.74 2.26 -17.96
N PHE A 178 5.80 1.54 -18.31
CA PHE A 178 7.18 2.01 -18.19
C PHE A 178 7.78 2.49 -19.51
N ASN A 179 7.07 2.37 -20.63
CA ASN A 179 7.52 2.72 -21.98
C ASN A 179 7.04 4.10 -22.45
N PHE A 180 6.46 4.91 -21.56
CA PHE A 180 6.09 6.30 -21.80
C PHE A 180 6.23 7.12 -20.52
N GLU A 181 6.20 8.44 -20.65
CA GLU A 181 6.33 9.36 -19.51
C GLU A 181 5.38 10.56 -19.70
N LEU A 182 4.69 10.93 -18.63
CA LEU A 182 3.87 12.13 -18.56
C LEU A 182 4.78 13.34 -18.39
N THR A 183 4.51 14.42 -19.13
CA THR A 183 5.26 15.67 -18.98
C THR A 183 4.92 16.36 -17.66
N GLU A 184 5.78 17.29 -17.20
CA GLU A 184 5.50 18.09 -15.99
C GLU A 184 4.16 18.84 -16.07
N ASP A 185 3.80 19.35 -17.25
CA ASP A 185 2.52 20.06 -17.45
C ASP A 185 1.32 19.10 -17.36
N GLU A 186 1.46 17.87 -17.84
CA GLU A 186 0.43 16.84 -17.71
C GLU A 186 0.28 16.40 -16.25
N MET A 187 1.38 16.24 -15.54
CA MET A 187 1.36 15.97 -14.09
C MET A 187 0.64 17.09 -13.32
N LYS A 188 0.89 18.37 -13.66
CA LYS A 188 0.16 19.53 -13.08
C LYS A 188 -1.33 19.51 -13.41
N GLN A 189 -1.69 19.16 -14.66
CA GLN A 189 -3.11 19.03 -15.06
C GLN A 189 -3.81 17.92 -14.27
N ILE A 190 -3.14 16.79 -14.04
CA ILE A 190 -3.69 15.71 -13.21
C ILE A 190 -3.78 16.17 -11.74
N ALA A 191 -2.79 16.87 -11.22
CA ALA A 191 -2.85 17.40 -9.86
C ALA A 191 -4.04 18.36 -9.64
N ALA A 192 -4.46 19.07 -10.67
CA ALA A 192 -5.59 20.02 -10.62
C ALA A 192 -6.96 19.33 -10.41
N ILE A 193 -7.10 18.03 -10.67
CA ILE A 193 -8.35 17.30 -10.43
C ILE A 193 -8.51 16.78 -9.00
N ASN A 194 -7.56 17.07 -8.10
CA ASN A 194 -7.66 16.73 -6.69
C ASN A 194 -8.96 17.30 -6.07
N LYS A 195 -9.76 16.42 -5.47
CA LYS A 195 -11.04 16.75 -4.81
C LYS A 195 -10.97 16.56 -3.30
N ASN A 196 -9.82 16.12 -2.77
CA ASN A 196 -9.68 15.65 -1.39
C ASN A 196 -10.77 14.61 -1.02
N LYS A 197 -11.16 13.78 -1.99
CA LYS A 197 -12.26 12.81 -1.87
C LYS A 197 -11.71 11.44 -1.54
N ARG A 198 -12.04 10.94 -0.37
CA ARG A 198 -11.77 9.56 0.04
C ARG A 198 -12.95 8.64 -0.30
N TYR A 199 -12.65 7.38 -0.56
CA TYR A 199 -13.65 6.30 -0.70
C TYR A 199 -13.73 5.44 0.56
N TYR A 200 -12.65 5.41 1.35
CA TYR A 200 -12.63 4.70 2.62
C TYR A 200 -12.74 5.68 3.79
N GLU A 201 -13.74 5.44 4.65
CA GLU A 201 -13.89 6.17 5.91
C GLU A 201 -13.55 5.22 7.08
N GLY A 202 -12.38 5.44 7.67
CA GLY A 202 -11.95 4.78 8.91
C GLY A 202 -12.37 5.60 10.11
N THR A 203 -13.65 5.50 10.54
CA THR A 203 -14.06 6.16 11.80
C THR A 203 -13.32 5.53 12.98
N PRO A 204 -13.12 6.28 14.10
CA PRO A 204 -12.46 5.74 15.29
C PRO A 204 -13.09 4.42 15.78
N GLU A 205 -14.41 4.31 15.75
CA GLU A 205 -15.16 3.13 16.17
C GLU A 205 -14.90 1.96 15.24
N LYS A 206 -14.90 2.19 13.92
CA LYS A 206 -14.61 1.18 12.92
C LYS A 206 -13.16 0.68 13.05
N VAL A 207 -12.21 1.58 13.21
CA VAL A 207 -10.79 1.22 13.40
C VAL A 207 -10.62 0.42 14.68
N ALA A 208 -11.22 0.86 15.82
CA ALA A 208 -11.16 0.15 17.08
C ALA A 208 -11.76 -1.28 16.99
N SER A 209 -12.82 -1.47 16.21
CA SER A 209 -13.47 -2.79 16.04
C SER A 209 -12.55 -3.83 15.38
N TYR A 210 -11.56 -3.43 14.62
CA TYR A 210 -10.64 -4.37 13.96
C TYR A 210 -9.81 -5.21 14.94
N ALA A 211 -9.49 -4.67 16.12
CA ALA A 211 -8.80 -5.42 17.16
C ALA A 211 -9.64 -6.58 17.75
N GLN A 212 -10.96 -6.51 17.59
CA GLN A 212 -11.89 -7.54 18.08
C GLN A 212 -12.32 -8.52 16.98
N MET A 213 -12.07 -8.19 15.73
CA MET A 213 -12.43 -9.02 14.58
C MET A 213 -11.33 -10.06 14.33
N LYS A 214 -11.59 -11.33 14.70
CA LYS A 214 -10.68 -12.45 14.44
C LYS A 214 -11.07 -13.18 13.14
N PRO A 215 -10.41 -12.87 12.00
CA PRO A 215 -10.62 -13.64 10.78
C PRO A 215 -10.07 -15.07 10.94
N ASP A 216 -10.75 -16.02 10.32
CA ASP A 216 -10.21 -17.37 10.15
C ASP A 216 -9.13 -17.31 9.06
N LEU A 217 -7.86 -17.31 9.48
CA LEU A 217 -6.72 -17.24 8.56
C LEU A 217 -6.38 -18.60 7.93
N ASP A 218 -6.82 -19.70 8.53
CA ASP A 218 -6.52 -21.06 8.09
C ASP A 218 -7.60 -21.59 7.12
N GLY A 219 -8.83 -21.06 7.20
CA GLY A 219 -9.95 -21.39 6.33
C GLY A 219 -9.99 -20.62 5.00
N GLN A 220 -9.10 -19.69 4.76
CA GLN A 220 -9.01 -18.92 3.51
C GLN A 220 -8.29 -19.75 2.43
N LYS A 221 -9.07 -20.47 1.62
CA LYS A 221 -8.60 -21.22 0.45
C LYS A 221 -8.82 -20.45 -0.85
#